data_a9d0cbd87e05f84e4b6036f0f66b5c42
#
_entry.id   a9d0cbd87e05f84e4b6036f0f66b5c42
#
_cell.length_a   1.000
_cell.length_b   1.000
_cell.length_c   1.000
_cell.angle_alpha   90.00
_cell.angle_beta   90.00
_cell.angle_gamma   90.00
#
_symmetry.space_group_name_H-M   'P 1'
#
loop_
_entity.id
_entity.type
_entity.pdbx_description
1 polymer ?
#
loop_
_entity_poly.entity_id
_entity_poly.type
_entity_poly.pdbx_seq_one_letter_code
_entity_poly.pdbx_strand_id
1 'polypeptide(L)'
;MGSPLPDAMKPDIPAEEVTLTYHDGTSRTVYDTGIERPYPDGKLIVSRTDLNGVLTHVNDAFVEISGYDVDELIGKQHYILRHPDMPKAAYKDLWSTAVAGQKWHGYVKNLCKDGSHYWVYATVVPNVRRGETVGYTSVRRKPSRSKIEAAIAQYAEMKQNEEG
;
A
#
# COMPACT_ATOMS: atom_id res chain seq x y z
N MET A 1 -15.49 9.06 -4.16
CA MET A 1 -14.22 8.39 -4.40
C MET A 1 -13.98 7.26 -3.42
N GLY A 2 -14.90 6.35 -3.37
CA GLY A 2 -14.88 5.21 -2.48
C GLY A 2 -15.54 5.48 -1.14
N SER A 3 -15.81 4.42 -0.42
CA SER A 3 -16.41 4.47 0.91
C SER A 3 -15.37 4.90 1.95
N PRO A 4 -15.78 5.48 3.07
CA PRO A 4 -14.85 5.77 4.16
C PRO A 4 -14.13 4.50 4.63
N LEU A 5 -12.85 4.64 5.01
CA LEU A 5 -12.10 3.53 5.57
C LEU A 5 -12.64 3.16 6.95
N PRO A 6 -12.58 1.87 7.32
CA PRO A 6 -12.93 1.48 8.68
C PRO A 6 -11.92 2.05 9.67
N ASP A 7 -12.32 2.24 10.91
CA ASP A 7 -11.39 2.60 11.97
C ASP A 7 -10.34 1.50 12.12
N ALA A 8 -9.09 1.90 12.33
CA ALA A 8 -8.03 0.94 12.53
C ALA A 8 -8.22 0.24 13.88
N MET A 9 -7.93 -1.06 13.89
CA MET A 9 -8.04 -1.86 15.12
C MET A 9 -6.84 -1.56 16.01
N LYS A 10 -7.11 -1.15 17.26
CA LYS A 10 -6.04 -0.98 18.24
C LYS A 10 -5.57 -2.35 18.71
N PRO A 11 -4.27 -2.69 18.53
CA PRO A 11 -3.78 -4.01 18.95
C PRO A 11 -3.72 -4.13 20.48
N ASP A 12 -3.77 -5.37 20.97
CA ASP A 12 -3.61 -5.67 22.41
C ASP A 12 -2.15 -5.66 22.87
N ILE A 13 -1.23 -5.49 21.93
CA ILE A 13 0.21 -5.42 22.19
C ILE A 13 0.71 -3.99 21.98
N PRO A 14 1.90 -3.62 22.51
CA PRO A 14 2.44 -2.28 22.30
C PRO A 14 2.54 -1.91 20.82
N ALA A 15 2.10 -0.71 20.49
CA ALA A 15 2.12 -0.20 19.12
C ALA A 15 2.26 1.32 19.14
N GLU A 16 2.92 1.85 18.10
CA GLU A 16 2.98 3.29 17.87
C GLU A 16 1.69 3.76 17.24
N GLU A 17 1.05 4.75 17.84
CA GLU A 17 -0.16 5.36 17.30
C GLU A 17 0.22 6.51 16.38
N VAL A 18 -0.22 6.49 15.13
CA VAL A 18 0.10 7.51 14.14
C VAL A 18 -1.17 7.92 13.40
N THR A 19 -1.37 9.22 13.24
CA THR A 19 -2.46 9.75 12.41
C THR A 19 -1.91 10.08 11.03
N LEU A 20 -2.45 9.42 10.01
CA LEU A 20 -2.10 9.66 8.61
C LEU A 20 -3.12 10.59 7.97
N THR A 21 -2.64 11.53 7.18
CA THR A 21 -3.48 12.34 6.30
C THR A 21 -3.20 11.95 4.86
N TYR A 22 -4.23 11.55 4.15
CA TYR A 22 -4.11 11.05 2.78
C TYR A 22 -4.24 12.18 1.76
N HIS A 23 -3.92 11.88 0.50
CA HIS A 23 -3.92 12.88 -0.59
C HIS A 23 -5.27 13.58 -0.80
N ASP A 24 -6.37 12.93 -0.41
CA ASP A 24 -7.72 13.49 -0.54
C ASP A 24 -8.15 14.36 0.67
N GLY A 25 -7.23 14.55 1.64
CA GLY A 25 -7.48 15.35 2.84
C GLY A 25 -8.11 14.59 3.99
N THR A 26 -8.51 13.34 3.79
CA THR A 26 -9.03 12.52 4.89
C THR A 26 -7.91 12.05 5.81
N SER A 27 -8.23 11.81 7.07
CA SER A 27 -7.27 11.36 8.08
C SER A 27 -7.74 10.07 8.73
N ARG A 28 -6.78 9.28 9.19
CA ARG A 28 -7.06 8.02 9.90
C ARG A 28 -5.94 7.75 10.89
N THR A 29 -6.29 7.37 12.09
CA THR A 29 -5.31 6.92 13.08
C THR A 29 -5.05 5.44 12.89
N VAL A 30 -3.77 5.07 12.78
CA VAL A 30 -3.32 3.68 12.60
C VAL A 30 -2.33 3.32 13.69
N TYR A 31 -2.07 2.03 13.84
CA TYR A 31 -1.20 1.49 14.88
C TYR A 31 -0.14 0.62 14.25
N ASP A 32 1.13 0.88 14.60
CA ASP A 32 2.28 0.15 14.07
C ASP A 32 2.92 -0.66 15.20
N THR A 33 2.82 -1.97 15.13
CA THR A 33 3.41 -2.88 16.13
C THR A 33 4.89 -3.11 15.93
N GLY A 34 5.43 -2.79 14.74
CA GLY A 34 6.81 -3.11 14.38
C GLY A 34 7.02 -4.58 14.01
N ILE A 35 5.99 -5.41 14.06
CA ILE A 35 6.10 -6.84 13.75
C ILE A 35 5.98 -7.04 12.24
N GLU A 36 6.96 -7.71 11.64
CA GLU A 36 6.93 -8.02 10.22
C GLU A 36 6.26 -9.36 9.98
N ARG A 37 5.27 -9.38 9.07
CA ARG A 37 4.73 -10.62 8.51
C ARG A 37 5.60 -11.05 7.34
N PRO A 38 6.10 -12.28 7.33
CA PRO A 38 6.87 -12.75 6.18
C PRO A 38 5.97 -12.87 4.95
N TYR A 39 6.50 -12.46 3.80
CA TYR A 39 5.79 -12.63 2.53
C TYR A 39 5.73 -14.12 2.20
N PRO A 40 4.54 -14.67 1.84
CA PRO A 40 4.40 -16.11 1.56
C PRO A 40 5.16 -16.50 0.29
N ASP A 41 5.91 -17.60 0.36
CA ASP A 41 6.68 -18.09 -0.78
C ASP A 41 5.78 -18.51 -1.94
N GLY A 42 6.19 -18.17 -3.15
CA GLY A 42 5.50 -18.58 -4.38
C GLY A 42 4.15 -17.90 -4.61
N LYS A 43 3.79 -16.89 -3.83
CA LYS A 43 2.51 -16.19 -3.98
C LYS A 43 2.70 -14.84 -4.66
N LEU A 44 1.71 -14.45 -5.47
CA LEU A 44 1.59 -13.11 -6.01
C LEU A 44 0.39 -12.43 -5.36
N ILE A 45 0.57 -11.18 -4.93
CA ILE A 45 -0.51 -10.37 -4.41
C ILE A 45 -0.99 -9.46 -5.52
N VAL A 46 -2.26 -9.59 -5.92
CA VAL A 46 -2.81 -8.86 -7.07
C VAL A 46 -4.01 -8.03 -6.64
N SER A 47 -4.05 -6.79 -7.10
CA SER A 47 -5.22 -5.93 -6.92
C SER A 47 -5.44 -5.07 -8.16
N ARG A 48 -6.68 -4.59 -8.32
CA ARG A 48 -7.04 -3.60 -9.34
C ARG A 48 -7.78 -2.45 -8.68
N THR A 49 -7.58 -1.27 -9.24
CA THR A 49 -8.31 -0.07 -8.82
C THR A 49 -8.96 0.58 -10.04
N ASP A 50 -9.90 1.47 -9.77
CA ASP A 50 -10.39 2.40 -10.79
C ASP A 50 -9.40 3.57 -10.93
N LEU A 51 -9.76 4.58 -11.72
CA LEU A 51 -8.91 5.77 -11.94
C LEU A 51 -8.67 6.58 -10.68
N ASN A 52 -9.53 6.45 -9.69
CA ASN A 52 -9.45 7.22 -8.44
C ASN A 52 -8.72 6.46 -7.34
N GLY A 53 -8.17 5.27 -7.64
CA GLY A 53 -7.46 4.46 -6.64
C GLY A 53 -8.37 3.63 -5.74
N VAL A 54 -9.65 3.51 -6.08
CA VAL A 54 -10.62 2.69 -5.34
C VAL A 54 -10.46 1.23 -5.74
N LEU A 55 -10.28 0.35 -4.76
CA LEU A 55 -10.09 -1.08 -5.00
C LEU A 55 -11.36 -1.70 -5.61
N THR A 56 -11.19 -2.38 -6.74
CA THR A 56 -12.27 -3.10 -7.44
C THR A 56 -12.08 -4.61 -7.37
N HIS A 57 -10.83 -5.07 -7.27
CA HIS A 57 -10.48 -6.49 -7.24
C HIS A 57 -9.28 -6.72 -6.33
N VAL A 58 -9.32 -7.79 -5.56
CA VAL A 58 -8.18 -8.29 -4.76
C VAL A 58 -8.18 -9.81 -4.87
N ASN A 59 -6.99 -10.43 -4.84
CA ASN A 59 -6.91 -11.89 -4.83
C ASN A 59 -6.80 -12.44 -3.40
N ASP A 60 -6.83 -13.77 -3.27
CA ASP A 60 -6.80 -14.43 -1.96
C ASP A 60 -5.53 -14.11 -1.18
N ALA A 61 -4.37 -14.04 -1.86
CA ALA A 61 -3.12 -13.71 -1.20
C ALA A 61 -3.15 -12.31 -0.58
N PHE A 62 -3.79 -11.35 -1.24
CA PHE A 62 -3.98 -10.00 -0.71
C PHE A 62 -4.80 -10.04 0.59
N VAL A 63 -5.90 -10.76 0.57
CA VAL A 63 -6.78 -10.91 1.74
C VAL A 63 -6.03 -11.55 2.91
N GLU A 64 -5.34 -12.65 2.65
CA GLU A 64 -4.62 -13.41 3.68
C GLU A 64 -3.54 -12.59 4.36
N ILE A 65 -2.68 -11.92 3.59
CA ILE A 65 -1.54 -11.19 4.17
C ILE A 65 -1.98 -9.89 4.84
N SER A 66 -2.95 -9.19 4.27
CA SER A 66 -3.39 -7.90 4.82
C SER A 66 -4.23 -8.05 6.09
N GLY A 67 -4.89 -9.19 6.25
CA GLY A 67 -5.79 -9.43 7.37
C GLY A 67 -7.17 -8.80 7.21
N TYR A 68 -7.43 -8.10 6.10
CA TYR A 68 -8.74 -7.54 5.78
C TYR A 68 -9.56 -8.53 4.97
N ASP A 69 -10.87 -8.58 5.22
CA ASP A 69 -11.79 -9.33 4.37
C ASP A 69 -12.04 -8.60 3.06
N VAL A 70 -12.51 -9.32 2.04
CA VAL A 70 -12.87 -8.73 0.75
C VAL A 70 -13.84 -7.57 0.93
N ASP A 71 -14.86 -7.75 1.77
CA ASP A 71 -15.88 -6.72 2.03
C ASP A 71 -15.32 -5.45 2.66
N GLU A 72 -14.18 -5.56 3.38
CA GLU A 72 -13.50 -4.41 3.96
C GLU A 72 -12.60 -3.69 2.97
N LEU A 73 -12.28 -4.32 1.84
CA LEU A 73 -11.33 -3.80 0.85
C LEU A 73 -12.00 -3.21 -0.38
N ILE A 74 -12.94 -3.95 -0.97
CA ILE A 74 -13.59 -3.51 -2.22
C ILE A 74 -14.41 -2.24 -1.96
N GLY A 75 -14.24 -1.25 -2.82
CA GLY A 75 -14.88 0.05 -2.66
C GLY A 75 -14.11 1.03 -1.78
N LYS A 76 -12.96 0.61 -1.23
CA LYS A 76 -12.10 1.47 -0.40
C LYS A 76 -10.89 1.94 -1.19
N GLN A 77 -10.32 3.06 -0.79
CA GLN A 77 -9.07 3.55 -1.35
C GLN A 77 -7.93 2.55 -1.05
N HIS A 78 -7.04 2.34 -2.03
CA HIS A 78 -5.90 1.45 -1.86
C HIS A 78 -4.98 1.87 -0.72
N TYR A 79 -5.01 3.14 -0.30
CA TYR A 79 -4.19 3.65 0.80
C TYR A 79 -4.61 3.11 2.18
N ILE A 80 -5.63 2.26 2.24
CA ILE A 80 -5.97 1.51 3.47
C ILE A 80 -4.75 0.73 4.00
N LEU A 81 -3.82 0.34 3.11
CA LEU A 81 -2.60 -0.40 3.47
C LEU A 81 -1.39 0.51 3.72
N ARG A 82 -1.54 1.84 3.65
CA ARG A 82 -0.40 2.73 3.79
C ARG A 82 0.22 2.62 5.17
N HIS A 83 1.53 2.34 5.20
CA HIS A 83 2.30 2.33 6.42
C HIS A 83 2.85 3.74 6.72
N PRO A 84 2.88 4.16 8.01
CA PRO A 84 3.39 5.48 8.37
C PRO A 84 4.84 5.76 7.96
N ASP A 85 5.68 4.71 7.83
CA ASP A 85 7.08 4.86 7.45
C ASP A 85 7.29 5.14 5.96
N MET A 86 6.25 5.00 5.13
CA MET A 86 6.38 5.26 3.70
C MET A 86 6.40 6.76 3.42
N PRO A 87 7.41 7.26 2.66
CA PRO A 87 7.46 8.67 2.31
C PRO A 87 6.39 9.02 1.26
N LYS A 88 5.88 10.24 1.34
CA LYS A 88 4.91 10.75 0.36
C LYS A 88 5.49 10.74 -1.07
N ALA A 89 6.79 11.01 -1.19
CA ALA A 89 7.47 11.05 -2.48
C ALA A 89 7.39 9.71 -3.23
N ALA A 90 7.38 8.57 -2.51
CA ALA A 90 7.24 7.26 -3.15
C ALA A 90 5.87 7.11 -3.83
N TYR A 91 4.80 7.55 -3.17
CA TYR A 91 3.46 7.51 -3.76
C TYR A 91 3.29 8.53 -4.89
N LYS A 92 3.88 9.70 -4.74
CA LYS A 92 3.89 10.71 -5.80
C LYS A 92 4.56 10.18 -7.07
N ASP A 93 5.69 9.50 -6.92
CA ASP A 93 6.40 8.87 -8.04
C ASP A 93 5.54 7.78 -8.69
N LEU A 94 4.92 6.93 -7.88
CA LEU A 94 4.03 5.87 -8.36
C LEU A 94 2.93 6.45 -9.23
N TRP A 95 2.17 7.40 -8.69
CA TRP A 95 1.00 7.93 -9.37
C TRP A 95 1.35 8.79 -10.57
N SER A 96 2.40 9.60 -10.52
CA SER A 96 2.83 10.38 -11.69
C SER A 96 3.26 9.48 -12.84
N THR A 97 3.91 8.35 -12.53
CA THR A 97 4.32 7.37 -13.54
C THR A 97 3.11 6.65 -14.15
N ALA A 98 2.21 6.15 -13.30
CA ALA A 98 1.04 5.40 -13.74
C ALA A 98 0.05 6.27 -14.55
N VAL A 99 -0.19 7.49 -14.09
CA VAL A 99 -1.06 8.45 -14.80
C VAL A 99 -0.50 8.81 -16.16
N ALA A 100 0.83 8.84 -16.30
CA ALA A 100 1.49 9.07 -17.59
C ALA A 100 1.41 7.87 -18.54
N GLY A 101 0.77 6.78 -18.12
CA GLY A 101 0.59 5.58 -18.95
C GLY A 101 1.76 4.62 -18.90
N GLN A 102 2.64 4.76 -17.93
CA GLN A 102 3.86 3.94 -17.81
C GLN A 102 3.79 3.00 -16.63
N LYS A 103 4.56 1.91 -16.69
CA LYS A 103 4.70 0.96 -15.59
C LYS A 103 5.56 1.56 -14.50
N TRP A 104 5.14 1.36 -13.25
CA TRP A 104 5.94 1.72 -12.09
C TRP A 104 6.41 0.47 -11.36
N HIS A 105 7.63 0.50 -10.86
CA HIS A 105 8.19 -0.55 -10.01
C HIS A 105 8.75 0.06 -8.75
N GLY A 106 8.55 -0.59 -7.62
CA GLY A 106 9.12 -0.10 -6.39
C GLY A 106 8.85 -1.00 -5.19
N TYR A 107 9.58 -0.73 -4.12
CA TYR A 107 9.41 -1.44 -2.84
C TYR A 107 8.41 -0.68 -1.99
N VAL A 108 7.48 -1.41 -1.40
CA VAL A 108 6.40 -0.82 -0.60
C VAL A 108 6.29 -1.56 0.71
N LYS A 109 6.21 -0.82 1.80
CA LYS A 109 5.89 -1.32 3.13
C LYS A 109 4.41 -1.09 3.37
N ASN A 110 3.68 -2.16 3.62
CA ASN A 110 2.24 -2.12 3.83
C ASN A 110 1.88 -2.44 5.28
N LEU A 111 0.82 -1.81 5.78
CA LEU A 111 0.30 -2.01 7.11
C LEU A 111 -0.90 -2.96 7.08
N CYS A 112 -0.84 -4.03 7.86
CA CYS A 112 -1.93 -4.99 8.01
C CYS A 112 -2.99 -4.46 8.98
N LYS A 113 -4.16 -5.11 8.95
CA LYS A 113 -5.27 -4.77 9.84
C LYS A 113 -4.88 -4.85 11.31
N ASP A 114 -4.04 -5.80 11.68
CA ASP A 114 -3.60 -6.03 13.06
C ASP A 114 -2.42 -5.15 13.50
N GLY A 115 -1.94 -4.26 12.64
CA GLY A 115 -0.81 -3.39 12.94
C GLY A 115 0.56 -3.97 12.59
N SER A 116 0.63 -5.21 12.12
CA SER A 116 1.86 -5.76 11.56
C SER A 116 2.09 -5.20 10.16
N HIS A 117 3.29 -5.42 9.61
CA HIS A 117 3.62 -4.93 8.28
C HIS A 117 4.23 -6.03 7.42
N TYR A 118 4.24 -5.80 6.12
CA TYR A 118 4.96 -6.65 5.17
C TYR A 118 5.53 -5.82 4.04
N TRP A 119 6.62 -6.30 3.46
CA TRP A 119 7.28 -5.66 2.34
C TRP A 119 6.97 -6.38 1.04
N VAL A 120 6.80 -5.62 -0.02
CA VAL A 120 6.56 -6.14 -1.36
C VAL A 120 7.43 -5.42 -2.38
N TYR A 121 7.73 -6.10 -3.49
CA TYR A 121 8.18 -5.45 -4.72
C TYR A 121 6.96 -5.34 -5.63
N ALA A 122 6.50 -4.12 -5.85
CA ALA A 122 5.27 -3.85 -6.57
C ALA A 122 5.53 -3.42 -8.01
N THR A 123 4.68 -3.89 -8.93
CA THR A 123 4.60 -3.41 -10.30
C THR A 123 3.19 -2.90 -10.52
N VAL A 124 3.05 -1.64 -10.88
CA VAL A 124 1.76 -1.02 -11.16
C VAL A 124 1.68 -0.69 -12.64
N VAL A 125 0.61 -1.16 -13.30
CA VAL A 125 0.41 -0.93 -14.73
C VAL A 125 -0.97 -0.33 -14.97
N PRO A 126 -1.08 0.62 -15.91
CA PRO A 126 -2.39 1.13 -16.30
C PRO A 126 -3.16 0.07 -17.10
N ASN A 127 -4.45 -0.04 -16.83
CA ASN A 127 -5.36 -0.87 -17.61
C ASN A 127 -5.96 -0.01 -18.71
N VAL A 128 -5.75 -0.40 -19.96
CA VAL A 128 -6.17 0.38 -21.11
C VAL A 128 -7.30 -0.34 -21.84
N ARG A 129 -8.39 0.37 -22.11
CA ARG A 129 -9.52 -0.11 -22.90
C ARG A 129 -9.84 0.92 -23.96
N ARG A 130 -9.83 0.49 -25.23
CA ARG A 130 -10.11 1.37 -26.38
C ARG A 130 -9.26 2.64 -26.39
N GLY A 131 -7.96 2.47 -26.05
CA GLY A 131 -7.00 3.59 -26.04
C GLY A 131 -7.05 4.47 -24.81
N GLU A 132 -7.95 4.22 -23.85
CA GLU A 132 -8.07 5.02 -22.63
C GLU A 132 -7.74 4.20 -21.39
N THR A 133 -7.05 4.83 -20.44
CA THR A 133 -6.81 4.22 -19.14
C THR A 133 -8.10 4.21 -18.33
N VAL A 134 -8.48 3.03 -17.85
CA VAL A 134 -9.72 2.82 -17.09
C VAL A 134 -9.46 2.45 -15.62
N GLY A 135 -8.21 2.21 -15.26
CA GLY A 135 -7.82 1.84 -13.90
C GLY A 135 -6.39 1.33 -13.89
N TYR A 136 -6.02 0.69 -12.80
CA TYR A 136 -4.64 0.22 -12.59
C TYR A 136 -4.63 -1.17 -11.99
N THR A 137 -3.63 -1.97 -12.37
CA THR A 137 -3.37 -3.29 -11.78
C THR A 137 -2.04 -3.24 -11.05
N SER A 138 -2.01 -3.72 -9.82
CA SER A 138 -0.78 -3.86 -9.04
C SER A 138 -0.50 -5.34 -8.81
N VAL A 139 0.69 -5.79 -9.19
CA VAL A 139 1.18 -7.14 -8.95
C VAL A 139 2.38 -7.03 -8.02
N ARG A 140 2.34 -7.77 -6.93
CA ARG A 140 3.36 -7.70 -5.89
C ARG A 140 4.02 -9.04 -5.71
N ARG A 141 5.35 -9.01 -5.58
CA ARG A 141 6.20 -10.20 -5.40
C ARG A 141 7.00 -10.07 -4.13
N LYS A 142 7.54 -11.22 -3.68
CA LYS A 142 8.42 -11.26 -2.52
C LYS A 142 9.73 -10.54 -2.84
N PRO A 143 10.09 -9.49 -2.08
CA PRO A 143 11.38 -8.82 -2.26
C PRO A 143 12.49 -9.59 -1.54
N SER A 144 13.74 -9.39 -1.97
CA SER A 144 14.89 -9.92 -1.22
C SER A 144 15.12 -9.11 0.06
N ARG A 145 15.71 -9.74 1.08
CA ARG A 145 16.01 -9.05 2.35
C ARG A 145 16.97 -7.88 2.14
N SER A 146 17.98 -8.03 1.29
CA SER A 146 18.94 -6.97 1.01
C SER A 146 18.28 -5.75 0.39
N LYS A 147 17.30 -5.95 -0.49
CA LYS A 147 16.54 -4.85 -1.12
C LYS A 147 15.60 -4.18 -0.14
N ILE A 148 14.99 -4.96 0.77
CA ILE A 148 14.16 -4.40 1.86
C ILE A 148 15.02 -3.49 2.73
N GLU A 149 16.20 -3.92 3.15
CA GLU A 149 17.10 -3.13 3.99
C GLU A 149 17.54 -1.85 3.31
N ALA A 150 17.84 -1.90 2.01
CA ALA A 150 18.17 -0.72 1.23
C ALA A 150 16.97 0.25 1.16
N ALA A 151 15.76 -0.27 0.98
CA ALA A 151 14.55 0.55 0.96
C ALA A 151 14.26 1.20 2.32
N ILE A 152 14.48 0.49 3.41
CA ILE A 152 14.31 1.05 4.77
C ILE A 152 15.20 2.28 4.94
N ALA A 153 16.49 2.18 4.58
CA ALA A 153 17.43 3.28 4.70
C ALA A 153 17.06 4.46 3.80
N GLN A 154 16.72 4.18 2.54
CA GLN A 154 16.33 5.18 1.56
C GLN A 154 15.07 5.93 2.00
N TYR A 155 14.05 5.21 2.42
CA TYR A 155 12.77 5.80 2.78
C TYR A 155 12.84 6.58 4.09
N ALA A 156 13.67 6.15 5.04
CA ALA A 156 13.92 6.91 6.26
C ALA A 156 14.54 8.28 5.93
N GLU A 157 15.51 8.32 5.03
CA GLU A 157 16.14 9.57 4.59
C GLU A 157 15.13 10.46 3.85
N MET A 158 14.33 9.89 2.94
CA MET A 158 13.29 10.63 2.22
C MET A 158 12.28 11.25 3.17
N LYS A 159 11.86 10.51 4.20
CA LYS A 159 10.93 11.03 5.22
C LYS A 159 11.52 12.17 6.01
N GLN A 160 12.79 12.08 6.40
CA GLN A 160 13.47 13.18 7.10
C GLN A 160 13.47 14.45 6.25
N ASN A 161 13.71 14.32 4.95
CA ASN A 161 13.71 15.45 4.03
C ASN A 161 12.31 16.06 3.86
N GLU A 162 11.26 15.25 3.96
CA GLU A 162 9.87 15.74 3.91
C GLU A 162 9.47 16.48 5.18
N GLU A 163 10.00 16.06 6.32
CA GLU A 163 9.69 16.64 7.63
C GLU A 163 10.60 17.82 7.97
N GLY A 164 11.76 17.86 7.35
CA GLY A 164 12.75 18.92 7.52
C GLY A 164 12.53 20.08 6.57
#